data_702d3f797d6f92dc18f1eb09bab40e95
#
_entry.id   702d3f797d6f92dc18f1eb09bab40e95
#
_cell.length_a   1.000
_cell.length_b   1.000
_cell.length_c   1.000
_cell.angle_alpha   90.00
_cell.angle_beta   90.00
_cell.angle_gamma   90.00
#
_symmetry.space_group_name_H-M   'P 1'
#
loop_
_entity.id
_entity.type
_entity.pdbx_description
1 polymer ?
#
loop_
_entity_poly.entity_id
_entity_poly.type
_entity_poly.pdbx_seq_one_letter_code
_entity_poly.pdbx_strand_id
1 'polypeptide(L)'
;MLYVLALLVALLYFLNLGAFQVWSPNEAFYADSTRRMLQNGDFINPYYNGELRLNKPPMTYWLVAIGYSLFGVNEFGLRFMHALLGLGTAFITMLMAKELTGSWKAGVYSFLALSLSVQFFANSQYASPEVPFTFFITLSLYLWLLYYKRGYLFLLPLAFFASSLAMLVKGPAGFVLPAGTVFIYLLLKDPRELLKLRYYILSVLALLLGLWWQAYQIFTKGGLFWEVFYKENLRRVYHGSEPIYFYLADLNVSFLPYSLIFFPALLWVLIKLKREYAFPLVWFAFIYGLFSLIAQKIPVYVMPAFPALALITSAFLLSEDWERFKKFLSFVVSLLVALAVLFAVLFFSLNPLILTLLPLPFLLFLRDYRLAPAMVGILIVVLLKFALLPSLEEKRKVREVGEFIKMLDAKASKPVYEVGHFHHSLPFYAERRIIRDSQPERGSVVVFRLNSFNDCEPVRTFRLYTGSESRLFKFLMDARKDKNFADFGVCLY
;
A
#
# COMPACT_ATOMS: atom_id res chain seq x y z
N MET A 1 0.37 15.25 24.83
CA MET A 1 1.35 15.23 23.73
C MET A 1 1.25 13.93 22.91
N LEU A 2 1.43 12.73 23.49
CA LEU A 2 1.38 11.44 22.77
C LEU A 2 0.08 11.24 21.95
N TYR A 3 -1.08 11.44 22.58
CA TYR A 3 -2.40 11.33 21.90
C TYR A 3 -2.63 12.44 20.86
N VAL A 4 -2.06 13.63 21.07
CA VAL A 4 -2.11 14.72 20.08
C VAL A 4 -1.34 14.35 18.81
N LEU A 5 -0.18 13.71 18.95
CA LEU A 5 0.56 13.21 17.80
C LEU A 5 -0.22 12.12 17.05
N ALA A 6 -0.89 11.21 17.78
CA ALA A 6 -1.72 10.18 17.15
C ALA A 6 -2.90 10.79 16.37
N LEU A 7 -3.56 11.82 16.93
CA LEU A 7 -4.63 12.55 16.25
C LEU A 7 -4.10 13.28 15.00
N LEU A 8 -2.97 13.96 15.11
CA LEU A 8 -2.33 14.62 13.96
C LEU A 8 -2.03 13.63 12.84
N VAL A 9 -1.49 12.46 13.18
CA VAL A 9 -1.24 11.40 12.19
C VAL A 9 -2.53 10.93 11.54
N ALA A 10 -3.61 10.73 12.31
CA ALA A 10 -4.90 10.35 11.76
C ALA A 10 -5.42 11.39 10.75
N LEU A 11 -5.27 12.68 11.04
CA LEU A 11 -5.63 13.78 10.11
C LEU A 11 -4.75 13.75 8.84
N LEU A 12 -3.45 13.51 8.98
CA LEU A 12 -2.52 13.45 7.85
C LEU A 12 -2.86 12.33 6.84
N TYR A 13 -3.58 11.28 7.25
CA TYR A 13 -4.03 10.23 6.33
C TYR A 13 -5.02 10.75 5.29
N PHE A 14 -5.86 11.74 5.62
CA PHE A 14 -6.91 12.26 4.74
C PHE A 14 -6.56 13.61 4.10
N LEU A 15 -5.70 14.41 4.72
CA LEU A 15 -5.29 15.70 4.14
C LEU A 15 -4.58 15.49 2.79
N ASN A 16 -4.94 16.24 1.77
CA ASN A 16 -4.38 16.15 0.40
C ASN A 16 -4.47 14.77 -0.26
N LEU A 17 -5.42 13.90 0.18
CA LEU A 17 -5.55 12.54 -0.35
C LEU A 17 -5.93 12.52 -1.84
N GLY A 18 -6.75 13.48 -2.28
CA GLY A 18 -7.19 13.64 -3.67
C GLY A 18 -6.36 14.62 -4.51
N ALA A 19 -5.26 15.18 -3.95
CA ALA A 19 -4.52 16.25 -4.62
C ALA A 19 -3.70 15.79 -5.84
N PHE A 20 -3.31 14.52 -5.87
CA PHE A 20 -2.41 13.97 -6.89
C PHE A 20 -3.18 13.13 -7.90
N GLN A 21 -2.75 13.20 -9.17
CA GLN A 21 -3.27 12.35 -10.24
C GLN A 21 -3.09 10.86 -9.90
N VAL A 22 -3.91 10.03 -10.54
CA VAL A 22 -3.84 8.56 -10.43
C VAL A 22 -2.46 8.06 -10.79
N TRP A 23 -1.87 7.21 -9.94
CA TRP A 23 -0.54 6.64 -10.13
C TRP A 23 -0.53 5.55 -11.22
N SER A 24 0.38 5.71 -12.15
CA SER A 24 0.52 4.81 -13.29
C SER A 24 1.63 3.75 -13.06
N PRO A 25 1.41 2.46 -13.39
CA PRO A 25 0.14 1.88 -13.87
C PRO A 25 -0.77 1.32 -12.77
N ASN A 26 -0.24 1.07 -11.55
CA ASN A 26 -0.89 0.23 -10.55
C ASN A 26 -2.25 0.76 -10.07
N GLU A 27 -2.34 2.03 -9.71
CA GLU A 27 -3.58 2.63 -9.24
C GLU A 27 -4.59 2.82 -10.39
N ALA A 28 -4.09 3.12 -11.58
CA ALA A 28 -4.90 3.30 -12.79
C ALA A 28 -5.77 2.09 -13.10
N PHE A 29 -5.26 0.89 -12.84
CA PHE A 29 -6.01 -0.34 -13.03
C PHE A 29 -7.27 -0.39 -12.16
N TYR A 30 -7.16 0.01 -10.90
CA TYR A 30 -8.31 0.02 -9.98
C TYR A 30 -9.24 1.19 -10.27
N ALA A 31 -8.69 2.35 -10.62
CA ALA A 31 -9.45 3.55 -10.92
C ALA A 31 -10.42 3.35 -12.09
N ASP A 32 -9.91 2.92 -13.26
CA ASP A 32 -10.74 2.71 -14.44
C ASP A 32 -11.65 1.48 -14.31
N SER A 33 -11.14 0.36 -13.77
CA SER A 33 -11.97 -0.85 -13.63
C SER A 33 -13.15 -0.62 -12.70
N THR A 34 -12.96 0.08 -11.57
CA THR A 34 -14.08 0.34 -10.65
C THR A 34 -15.07 1.34 -11.21
N ARG A 35 -14.59 2.36 -11.94
CA ARG A 35 -15.49 3.28 -12.66
C ARG A 35 -16.40 2.52 -13.60
N ARG A 36 -15.85 1.57 -14.38
CA ARG A 36 -16.63 0.71 -15.29
C ARG A 36 -17.58 -0.23 -14.56
N MET A 37 -17.16 -0.81 -13.42
CA MET A 37 -18.05 -1.62 -12.58
C MET A 37 -19.31 -0.84 -12.15
N LEU A 38 -19.13 0.41 -11.72
CA LEU A 38 -20.27 1.27 -11.36
C LEU A 38 -21.16 1.62 -12.56
N GLN A 39 -20.56 1.80 -13.75
CA GLN A 39 -21.32 2.10 -14.98
C GLN A 39 -22.10 0.89 -15.51
N ASN A 40 -21.50 -0.30 -15.47
CA ASN A 40 -22.03 -1.51 -16.08
C ASN A 40 -22.84 -2.38 -15.11
N GLY A 41 -22.73 -2.13 -13.78
CA GLY A 41 -23.35 -2.97 -12.75
C GLY A 41 -22.69 -4.35 -12.56
N ASP A 42 -21.57 -4.64 -13.23
CA ASP A 42 -20.84 -5.90 -13.09
C ASP A 42 -19.71 -5.76 -12.05
N PHE A 43 -20.01 -6.16 -10.81
CA PHE A 43 -19.06 -6.14 -9.70
C PHE A 43 -18.23 -7.42 -9.56
N ILE A 44 -18.43 -8.40 -10.45
CA ILE A 44 -17.72 -9.69 -10.40
C ILE A 44 -16.54 -9.71 -11.36
N ASN A 45 -16.70 -9.13 -12.56
CA ASN A 45 -15.70 -9.14 -13.62
C ASN A 45 -15.09 -7.74 -13.78
N PRO A 46 -13.85 -7.51 -13.30
CA PRO A 46 -13.19 -6.23 -13.52
C PRO A 46 -12.73 -6.07 -14.96
N TYR A 47 -13.01 -4.91 -15.57
CA TYR A 47 -12.54 -4.55 -16.91
C TYR A 47 -11.68 -3.29 -16.82
N TYR A 48 -10.45 -3.36 -17.31
CA TYR A 48 -9.58 -2.22 -17.46
C TYR A 48 -9.42 -1.89 -18.94
N ASN A 49 -9.63 -0.65 -19.30
CA ASN A 49 -9.57 -0.19 -20.71
C ASN A 49 -10.39 -1.05 -21.69
N GLY A 50 -11.52 -1.62 -21.22
CA GLY A 50 -12.37 -2.51 -21.99
C GLY A 50 -11.93 -3.97 -22.07
N GLU A 51 -10.80 -4.34 -21.47
CA GLU A 51 -10.30 -5.71 -21.43
C GLU A 51 -10.52 -6.33 -20.04
N LEU A 52 -10.89 -7.63 -20.01
CA LEU A 52 -11.12 -8.37 -18.77
C LEU A 52 -9.81 -8.51 -17.96
N ARG A 53 -9.85 -8.14 -16.68
CA ARG A 53 -8.67 -8.11 -15.79
C ARG A 53 -8.81 -9.12 -14.63
N LEU A 54 -8.30 -10.33 -14.80
CA LEU A 54 -8.40 -11.43 -13.83
C LEU A 54 -7.22 -11.52 -12.84
N ASN A 55 -6.34 -10.51 -12.82
CA ASN A 55 -5.09 -10.54 -12.03
C ASN A 55 -5.32 -10.55 -10.51
N LYS A 56 -6.41 -9.99 -10.03
CA LYS A 56 -6.74 -9.88 -8.60
C LYS A 56 -8.22 -10.10 -8.35
N PRO A 57 -8.57 -10.73 -7.20
CA PRO A 57 -9.95 -10.87 -6.74
C PRO A 57 -10.63 -9.51 -6.47
N PRO A 58 -11.96 -9.47 -6.31
CA PRO A 58 -12.74 -8.24 -6.46
C PRO A 58 -12.72 -7.27 -5.27
N MET A 59 -12.28 -7.68 -4.08
CA MET A 59 -12.42 -6.88 -2.85
C MET A 59 -11.81 -5.48 -2.97
N THR A 60 -10.63 -5.33 -3.61
CA THR A 60 -10.02 -4.01 -3.77
C THR A 60 -10.88 -3.09 -4.64
N TYR A 61 -11.49 -3.60 -5.70
CA TYR A 61 -12.42 -2.84 -6.54
C TYR A 61 -13.69 -2.46 -5.77
N TRP A 62 -14.24 -3.36 -4.94
CA TRP A 62 -15.41 -3.05 -4.11
C TRP A 62 -15.14 -1.95 -3.09
N LEU A 63 -13.95 -1.96 -2.48
CA LEU A 63 -13.55 -0.88 -1.57
C LEU A 63 -13.43 0.46 -2.29
N VAL A 64 -12.87 0.48 -3.50
CA VAL A 64 -12.84 1.68 -4.33
C VAL A 64 -14.26 2.10 -4.72
N ALA A 65 -15.15 1.16 -5.07
CA ALA A 65 -16.55 1.45 -5.40
C ALA A 65 -17.29 2.11 -4.24
N ILE A 66 -17.05 1.68 -2.99
CA ILE A 66 -17.59 2.33 -1.79
C ILE A 66 -17.10 3.79 -1.73
N GLY A 67 -15.80 4.03 -1.91
CA GLY A 67 -15.23 5.37 -1.91
C GLY A 67 -15.82 6.25 -3.02
N TYR A 68 -15.98 5.72 -4.23
CA TYR A 68 -16.61 6.43 -5.34
C TYR A 68 -18.09 6.73 -5.10
N SER A 69 -18.82 5.82 -4.47
CA SER A 69 -20.24 6.03 -4.13
C SER A 69 -20.42 7.11 -3.06
N LEU A 70 -19.45 7.29 -2.16
CA LEU A 70 -19.51 8.30 -1.10
C LEU A 70 -19.02 9.69 -1.54
N PHE A 71 -17.99 9.74 -2.38
CA PHE A 71 -17.27 10.99 -2.69
C PHE A 71 -17.20 11.30 -4.19
N GLY A 72 -17.87 10.51 -5.04
CA GLY A 72 -17.79 10.63 -6.49
C GLY A 72 -16.54 9.96 -7.08
N VAL A 73 -16.55 9.80 -8.42
CA VAL A 73 -15.45 9.20 -9.19
C VAL A 73 -14.34 10.23 -9.35
N ASN A 74 -13.44 10.27 -8.37
CA ASN A 74 -12.29 11.16 -8.31
C ASN A 74 -11.18 10.52 -7.48
N GLU A 75 -10.02 11.17 -7.40
CA GLU A 75 -8.85 10.63 -6.70
C GLU A 75 -9.03 10.52 -5.19
N PHE A 76 -9.84 11.39 -4.58
CA PHE A 76 -10.17 11.27 -3.16
C PHE A 76 -11.02 10.02 -2.90
N GLY A 77 -12.10 9.85 -3.66
CA GLY A 77 -12.97 8.66 -3.58
C GLY A 77 -12.18 7.37 -3.85
N LEU A 78 -11.28 7.38 -4.86
CA LEU A 78 -10.39 6.26 -5.17
C LEU A 78 -9.59 5.78 -3.96
N ARG A 79 -9.05 6.69 -3.16
CA ARG A 79 -8.08 6.42 -2.08
C ARG A 79 -8.69 6.34 -0.70
N PHE A 80 -9.91 6.86 -0.52
CA PHE A 80 -10.53 7.02 0.80
C PHE A 80 -10.53 5.74 1.62
N MET A 81 -11.02 4.63 1.07
CA MET A 81 -11.09 3.36 1.80
C MET A 81 -9.70 2.79 2.12
N HIS A 82 -8.69 3.04 1.29
CA HIS A 82 -7.31 2.61 1.56
C HIS A 82 -6.71 3.38 2.72
N ALA A 83 -6.90 4.70 2.78
CA ALA A 83 -6.49 5.52 3.91
C ALA A 83 -7.21 5.11 5.21
N LEU A 84 -8.52 4.86 5.13
CA LEU A 84 -9.34 4.42 6.27
C LEU A 84 -8.87 3.06 6.81
N LEU A 85 -8.64 2.07 5.94
CA LEU A 85 -8.17 0.74 6.33
C LEU A 85 -6.71 0.77 6.82
N GLY A 86 -5.86 1.64 6.26
CA GLY A 86 -4.51 1.86 6.78
C GLY A 86 -4.54 2.37 8.22
N LEU A 87 -5.33 3.40 8.48
CA LEU A 87 -5.54 3.93 9.83
C LEU A 87 -6.20 2.89 10.75
N GLY A 88 -7.17 2.13 10.24
CA GLY A 88 -7.81 1.01 10.94
C GLY A 88 -6.82 -0.08 11.33
N THR A 89 -5.86 -0.41 10.45
CA THR A 89 -4.78 -1.37 10.77
C THR A 89 -3.92 -0.88 11.92
N ALA A 90 -3.53 0.41 11.89
CA ALA A 90 -2.75 1.01 12.98
C ALA A 90 -3.55 1.04 14.30
N PHE A 91 -4.85 1.30 14.23
CA PHE A 91 -5.73 1.26 15.40
C PHE A 91 -5.87 -0.16 15.97
N ILE A 92 -6.06 -1.19 15.13
CA ILE A 92 -6.09 -2.58 15.57
C ILE A 92 -4.74 -2.97 16.21
N THR A 93 -3.62 -2.53 15.64
CA THR A 93 -2.29 -2.75 16.20
C THR A 93 -2.13 -2.09 17.57
N MET A 94 -2.70 -0.89 17.76
CA MET A 94 -2.78 -0.22 19.06
C MET A 94 -3.54 -1.08 20.08
N LEU A 95 -4.71 -1.60 19.70
CA LEU A 95 -5.52 -2.46 20.57
C LEU A 95 -4.80 -3.77 20.90
N MET A 96 -4.10 -4.34 19.92
CA MET A 96 -3.31 -5.56 20.11
C MET A 96 -2.13 -5.32 21.08
N ALA A 97 -1.43 -4.21 20.97
CA ALA A 97 -0.36 -3.84 21.91
C ALA A 97 -0.90 -3.69 23.34
N LYS A 98 -2.05 -3.02 23.49
CA LYS A 98 -2.73 -2.90 24.80
C LYS A 98 -3.13 -4.27 25.34
N GLU A 99 -3.64 -5.18 24.49
CA GLU A 99 -4.03 -6.53 24.91
C GLU A 99 -2.81 -7.38 25.34
N LEU A 100 -1.68 -7.22 24.69
CA LEU A 100 -0.44 -7.95 25.00
C LEU A 100 0.26 -7.43 26.27
N THR A 101 0.25 -6.12 26.48
CA THR A 101 1.07 -5.46 27.53
C THR A 101 0.25 -4.85 28.68
N GLY A 102 -1.06 -4.74 28.55
CA GLY A 102 -1.93 -4.01 29.47
C GLY A 102 -1.83 -2.48 29.35
N SER A 103 -0.94 -1.93 28.52
CA SER A 103 -0.59 -0.50 28.48
C SER A 103 -1.16 0.21 27.25
N TRP A 104 -2.00 1.23 27.45
CA TRP A 104 -2.42 2.13 26.38
C TRP A 104 -1.26 2.94 25.79
N LYS A 105 -0.23 3.23 26.60
CA LYS A 105 0.98 3.89 26.12
C LYS A 105 1.69 3.04 25.07
N ALA A 106 1.86 1.73 25.30
CA ALA A 106 2.39 0.81 24.33
C ALA A 106 1.52 0.76 23.06
N GLY A 107 0.21 0.80 23.22
CA GLY A 107 -0.73 0.90 22.11
C GLY A 107 -0.46 2.09 21.22
N VAL A 108 -0.40 3.30 21.78
CA VAL A 108 -0.20 4.52 20.97
C VAL A 108 1.19 4.56 20.31
N TYR A 109 2.24 4.06 20.98
CA TYR A 109 3.55 3.93 20.33
C TYR A 109 3.53 2.94 19.16
N SER A 110 2.80 1.83 19.27
CA SER A 110 2.62 0.88 18.15
C SER A 110 1.83 1.51 17.00
N PHE A 111 0.77 2.27 17.31
CA PHE A 111 0.02 3.04 16.34
C PHE A 111 0.93 4.00 15.55
N LEU A 112 1.74 4.81 16.25
CA LEU A 112 2.67 5.76 15.64
C LEU A 112 3.75 5.04 14.82
N ALA A 113 4.29 3.93 15.34
CA ALA A 113 5.34 3.17 14.64
C ALA A 113 4.84 2.58 13.32
N LEU A 114 3.62 2.04 13.28
CA LEU A 114 3.03 1.50 12.06
C LEU A 114 2.60 2.61 11.10
N SER A 115 1.78 3.56 11.58
CA SER A 115 1.16 4.57 10.73
C SER A 115 2.14 5.56 10.12
N LEU A 116 3.33 5.73 10.70
CA LEU A 116 4.39 6.61 10.22
C LEU A 116 5.52 5.86 9.52
N SER A 117 5.49 4.52 9.45
CA SER A 117 6.47 3.80 8.62
C SER A 117 6.23 4.12 7.14
N VAL A 118 7.33 4.49 6.43
CA VAL A 118 7.26 5.08 5.09
C VAL A 118 6.48 4.22 4.11
N GLN A 119 6.76 2.92 4.05
CA GLN A 119 6.08 2.03 3.10
C GLN A 119 4.59 1.86 3.44
N PHE A 120 4.25 1.68 4.71
CA PHE A 120 2.86 1.49 5.13
C PHE A 120 2.04 2.76 4.90
N PHE A 121 2.59 3.93 5.28
CA PHE A 121 1.94 5.21 5.02
C PHE A 121 1.74 5.44 3.51
N ALA A 122 2.81 5.28 2.70
CA ALA A 122 2.74 5.49 1.26
C ALA A 122 1.69 4.59 0.59
N ASN A 123 1.63 3.30 0.98
CA ASN A 123 0.62 2.38 0.45
C ASN A 123 -0.80 2.70 0.90
N SER A 124 -0.97 3.37 2.04
CA SER A 124 -2.27 3.86 2.50
C SER A 124 -2.77 5.09 1.74
N GLN A 125 -1.92 5.70 0.90
CA GLN A 125 -2.23 6.92 0.17
C GLN A 125 -2.59 6.67 -1.30
N TYR A 126 -2.65 5.42 -1.76
CA TYR A 126 -3.10 5.08 -3.12
C TYR A 126 -3.86 3.75 -3.15
N ALA A 127 -4.70 3.58 -4.17
CA ALA A 127 -5.53 2.39 -4.30
C ALA A 127 -4.71 1.19 -4.78
N SER A 128 -4.49 0.23 -3.87
CA SER A 128 -3.81 -1.04 -4.16
C SER A 128 -4.28 -2.13 -3.20
N PRO A 129 -4.09 -3.41 -3.51
CA PRO A 129 -4.54 -4.49 -2.62
C PRO A 129 -3.75 -4.60 -1.31
N GLU A 130 -2.61 -3.90 -1.17
CA GLU A 130 -1.64 -4.12 -0.10
C GLU A 130 -2.20 -3.77 1.28
N VAL A 131 -2.82 -2.60 1.39
CA VAL A 131 -3.38 -2.12 2.67
C VAL A 131 -4.65 -2.89 3.07
N PRO A 132 -5.65 -3.09 2.20
CA PRO A 132 -6.78 -3.95 2.53
C PRO A 132 -6.38 -5.36 2.95
N PHE A 133 -5.38 -5.94 2.28
CA PHE A 133 -4.83 -7.25 2.61
C PHE A 133 -4.22 -7.28 4.01
N THR A 134 -3.37 -6.29 4.31
CA THR A 134 -2.75 -6.14 5.64
C THR A 134 -3.79 -5.92 6.73
N PHE A 135 -4.83 -5.12 6.45
CA PHE A 135 -5.92 -4.86 7.38
C PHE A 135 -6.66 -6.13 7.76
N PHE A 136 -7.14 -6.91 6.79
CA PHE A 136 -7.92 -8.11 7.07
C PHE A 136 -7.08 -9.20 7.74
N ILE A 137 -5.80 -9.34 7.41
CA ILE A 137 -4.89 -10.25 8.12
C ILE A 137 -4.70 -9.80 9.57
N THR A 138 -4.44 -8.51 9.80
CA THR A 138 -4.27 -7.96 11.14
C THR A 138 -5.54 -8.11 11.98
N LEU A 139 -6.71 -7.87 11.37
CA LEU A 139 -8.00 -8.07 12.01
C LEU A 139 -8.22 -9.54 12.39
N SER A 140 -7.94 -10.48 11.47
CA SER A 140 -8.02 -11.92 11.71
C SER A 140 -7.15 -12.33 12.90
N LEU A 141 -5.89 -11.90 12.92
CA LEU A 141 -4.95 -12.22 14.00
C LEU A 141 -5.33 -11.57 15.33
N TYR A 142 -5.87 -10.35 15.31
CA TYR A 142 -6.34 -9.68 16.53
C TYR A 142 -7.57 -10.37 17.13
N LEU A 143 -8.57 -10.69 16.32
CA LEU A 143 -9.78 -11.39 16.75
C LEU A 143 -9.44 -12.78 17.31
N TRP A 144 -8.51 -13.49 16.63
CA TRP A 144 -8.00 -14.76 17.13
C TRP A 144 -7.28 -14.61 18.47
N LEU A 145 -6.42 -13.56 18.62
CA LEU A 145 -5.71 -13.31 19.88
C LEU A 145 -6.67 -13.03 21.04
N LEU A 146 -7.72 -12.26 20.80
CA LEU A 146 -8.78 -12.01 21.79
C LEU A 146 -9.53 -13.29 22.16
N TYR A 147 -9.89 -14.11 21.17
CA TYR A 147 -10.48 -15.42 21.41
C TYR A 147 -9.55 -16.27 22.29
N TYR A 148 -8.28 -16.37 21.93
CA TYR A 148 -7.33 -17.22 22.63
C TYR A 148 -7.05 -16.76 24.08
N LYS A 149 -6.93 -15.43 24.32
CA LYS A 149 -6.66 -14.87 25.63
C LYS A 149 -7.88 -14.76 26.54
N ARG A 150 -9.04 -14.44 25.99
CA ARG A 150 -10.25 -14.11 26.74
C ARG A 150 -11.34 -15.17 26.68
N GLY A 151 -11.20 -16.17 25.81
CA GLY A 151 -12.16 -17.26 25.67
C GLY A 151 -13.47 -16.90 24.97
N TYR A 152 -13.60 -15.71 24.34
CA TYR A 152 -14.81 -15.29 23.64
C TYR A 152 -15.00 -16.10 22.35
N LEU A 153 -15.79 -17.17 22.41
CA LEU A 153 -15.95 -18.16 21.32
C LEU A 153 -16.41 -17.52 20.00
N PHE A 154 -17.26 -16.52 20.03
CA PHE A 154 -17.80 -15.84 18.84
C PHE A 154 -16.74 -15.08 18.02
N LEU A 155 -15.59 -14.76 18.62
CA LEU A 155 -14.51 -14.07 17.92
C LEU A 155 -13.74 -14.99 16.95
N LEU A 156 -13.75 -16.30 17.19
CA LEU A 156 -13.05 -17.23 16.31
C LEU A 156 -13.69 -17.32 14.91
N PRO A 157 -15.00 -17.49 14.73
CA PRO A 157 -15.63 -17.39 13.41
C PRO A 157 -15.36 -16.03 12.71
N LEU A 158 -15.37 -14.93 13.45
CA LEU A 158 -15.07 -13.60 12.90
C LEU A 158 -13.62 -13.49 12.44
N ALA A 159 -12.66 -14.13 13.13
CA ALA A 159 -11.26 -14.19 12.71
C ALA A 159 -11.13 -14.92 11.36
N PHE A 160 -11.80 -16.04 11.19
CA PHE A 160 -11.81 -16.81 9.95
C PHE A 160 -12.55 -16.06 8.82
N PHE A 161 -13.62 -15.35 9.13
CA PHE A 161 -14.31 -14.48 8.17
C PHE A 161 -13.41 -13.32 7.69
N ALA A 162 -12.66 -12.68 8.58
CA ALA A 162 -11.67 -11.68 8.19
C ALA A 162 -10.59 -12.26 7.26
N SER A 163 -10.15 -13.48 7.52
CA SER A 163 -9.25 -14.24 6.63
C SER A 163 -9.87 -14.48 5.23
N SER A 164 -11.18 -14.81 5.17
CA SER A 164 -11.89 -14.94 3.89
C SER A 164 -11.91 -13.63 3.09
N LEU A 165 -12.12 -12.50 3.77
CA LEU A 165 -12.05 -11.17 3.14
C LEU A 165 -10.63 -10.87 2.62
N ALA A 166 -9.59 -11.26 3.36
CA ALA A 166 -8.20 -11.15 2.88
C ALA A 166 -7.98 -12.00 1.61
N MET A 167 -8.59 -13.19 1.51
CA MET A 167 -8.52 -14.03 0.31
C MET A 167 -9.21 -13.35 -0.90
N LEU A 168 -10.30 -12.64 -0.70
CA LEU A 168 -10.95 -11.84 -1.74
C LEU A 168 -10.13 -10.60 -2.16
N VAL A 169 -9.07 -10.25 -1.42
CA VAL A 169 -8.09 -9.22 -1.83
C VAL A 169 -6.97 -9.81 -2.68
N LYS A 170 -6.32 -10.91 -2.21
CA LYS A 170 -5.09 -11.45 -2.83
C LYS A 170 -5.07 -12.98 -2.99
N GLY A 171 -6.20 -13.64 -2.89
CA GLY A 171 -6.29 -15.10 -3.05
C GLY A 171 -5.77 -15.88 -1.82
N PRO A 172 -5.30 -17.12 -2.01
CA PRO A 172 -5.03 -18.08 -0.91
C PRO A 172 -4.10 -17.55 0.19
N ALA A 173 -3.20 -16.62 -0.12
CA ALA A 173 -2.31 -16.01 0.86
C ALA A 173 -3.08 -15.34 2.03
N GLY A 174 -4.32 -14.89 1.78
CA GLY A 174 -5.18 -14.30 2.81
C GLY A 174 -5.58 -15.28 3.92
N PHE A 175 -5.56 -16.58 3.64
CA PHE A 175 -5.73 -17.62 4.63
C PHE A 175 -4.39 -18.12 5.19
N VAL A 176 -3.42 -18.38 4.31
CA VAL A 176 -2.13 -18.98 4.68
C VAL A 176 -1.37 -18.13 5.69
N LEU A 177 -1.39 -16.80 5.55
CA LEU A 177 -0.59 -15.94 6.43
C LEU A 177 -1.14 -15.91 7.87
N PRO A 178 -2.41 -15.64 8.15
CA PRO A 178 -2.92 -15.68 9.52
C PRO A 178 -2.97 -17.11 10.07
N ALA A 179 -3.41 -18.11 9.29
CA ALA A 179 -3.49 -19.50 9.75
C ALA A 179 -2.10 -20.07 10.07
N GLY A 180 -1.10 -19.82 9.23
CA GLY A 180 0.28 -20.26 9.48
C GLY A 180 0.91 -19.58 10.69
N THR A 181 0.65 -18.28 10.89
CA THR A 181 1.08 -17.57 12.11
C THR A 181 0.49 -18.20 13.36
N VAL A 182 -0.82 -18.44 13.37
CA VAL A 182 -1.54 -19.04 14.48
C VAL A 182 -1.07 -20.50 14.71
N PHE A 183 -0.93 -21.26 13.64
CA PHE A 183 -0.49 -22.66 13.71
C PHE A 183 0.90 -22.78 14.36
N ILE A 184 1.88 -22.00 13.90
CA ILE A 184 3.24 -22.03 14.45
C ILE A 184 3.24 -21.56 15.91
N TYR A 185 2.49 -20.49 16.22
CA TYR A 185 2.39 -20.00 17.58
C TYR A 185 1.79 -21.06 18.52
N LEU A 186 0.70 -21.71 18.14
CA LEU A 186 0.06 -22.76 18.94
C LEU A 186 0.93 -24.01 19.06
N LEU A 187 1.63 -24.40 17.99
CA LEU A 187 2.57 -25.51 18.03
C LEU A 187 3.66 -25.31 19.11
N LEU A 188 4.10 -24.06 19.30
CA LEU A 188 5.13 -23.70 20.28
C LEU A 188 4.57 -23.50 21.71
N LYS A 189 3.29 -23.12 21.85
CA LYS A 189 2.71 -22.66 23.12
C LYS A 189 1.63 -23.58 23.69
N ASP A 190 0.76 -24.09 22.85
CA ASP A 190 -0.39 -24.92 23.24
C ASP A 190 -0.82 -25.83 22.08
N PRO A 191 -0.04 -26.89 21.79
CA PRO A 191 -0.35 -27.78 20.65
C PRO A 191 -1.72 -28.47 20.77
N ARG A 192 -2.26 -28.61 21.99
CA ARG A 192 -3.58 -29.24 22.22
C ARG A 192 -4.73 -28.38 21.66
N GLU A 193 -4.56 -27.06 21.60
CA GLU A 193 -5.53 -26.14 21.00
C GLU A 193 -5.75 -26.48 19.51
N LEU A 194 -4.71 -26.91 18.79
CA LEU A 194 -4.78 -27.32 17.39
C LEU A 194 -5.68 -28.54 17.14
N LEU A 195 -5.91 -29.36 18.15
CA LEU A 195 -6.77 -30.55 18.02
C LEU A 195 -8.27 -30.25 18.06
N LYS A 196 -8.65 -28.99 18.34
CA LYS A 196 -10.07 -28.62 18.43
C LYS A 196 -10.71 -28.57 17.04
N LEU A 197 -11.76 -29.39 16.83
CA LEU A 197 -12.47 -29.55 15.55
C LEU A 197 -12.95 -28.22 14.95
N ARG A 198 -13.26 -27.22 15.76
CA ARG A 198 -13.73 -25.90 15.32
C ARG A 198 -12.74 -25.19 14.38
N TYR A 199 -11.43 -25.37 14.54
CA TYR A 199 -10.43 -24.78 13.62
C TYR A 199 -10.58 -25.36 12.22
N TYR A 200 -10.77 -26.66 12.09
CA TYR A 200 -10.91 -27.35 10.81
C TYR A 200 -12.22 -26.98 10.11
N ILE A 201 -13.33 -26.99 10.84
CA ILE A 201 -14.63 -26.58 10.28
C ILE A 201 -14.59 -25.14 9.80
N LEU A 202 -14.08 -24.22 10.62
CA LEU A 202 -13.98 -22.80 10.24
C LEU A 202 -12.97 -22.56 9.12
N SER A 203 -11.90 -23.37 9.01
CA SER A 203 -10.99 -23.32 7.87
C SER A 203 -11.69 -23.67 6.55
N VAL A 204 -12.48 -24.74 6.55
CA VAL A 204 -13.26 -25.11 5.35
C VAL A 204 -14.24 -24.01 4.96
N LEU A 205 -14.99 -23.48 5.93
CA LEU A 205 -15.92 -22.38 5.69
C LEU A 205 -15.20 -21.11 5.16
N ALA A 206 -14.05 -20.78 5.74
CA ALA A 206 -13.27 -19.64 5.29
C ALA A 206 -12.76 -19.83 3.85
N LEU A 207 -12.28 -21.01 3.49
CA LEU A 207 -11.85 -21.33 2.14
C LEU A 207 -13.00 -21.25 1.14
N LEU A 208 -14.18 -21.79 1.48
CA LEU A 208 -15.37 -21.70 0.63
C LEU A 208 -15.77 -20.22 0.40
N LEU A 209 -15.81 -19.41 1.46
CA LEU A 209 -16.16 -17.99 1.39
C LEU A 209 -15.09 -17.13 0.70
N GLY A 210 -13.82 -17.49 0.84
CA GLY A 210 -12.71 -16.68 0.32
C GLY A 210 -12.31 -17.02 -1.11
N LEU A 211 -12.56 -18.27 -1.58
CA LEU A 211 -12.16 -18.73 -2.91
C LEU A 211 -13.30 -18.80 -3.92
N TRP A 212 -14.53 -18.39 -3.55
CA TRP A 212 -15.68 -18.49 -4.44
C TRP A 212 -15.46 -17.74 -5.77
N TRP A 213 -14.80 -16.56 -5.72
CA TRP A 213 -14.55 -15.77 -6.93
C TRP A 213 -13.57 -16.50 -7.88
N GLN A 214 -12.50 -17.10 -7.33
CA GLN A 214 -11.57 -17.88 -8.13
C GLN A 214 -12.27 -19.11 -8.75
N ALA A 215 -13.10 -19.81 -7.96
CA ALA A 215 -13.91 -20.91 -8.45
C ALA A 215 -14.84 -20.44 -9.59
N TYR A 216 -15.57 -19.34 -9.40
CA TYR A 216 -16.42 -18.76 -10.43
C TYR A 216 -15.64 -18.44 -11.72
N GLN A 217 -14.46 -17.82 -11.61
CA GLN A 217 -13.63 -17.50 -12.78
C GLN A 217 -13.10 -18.77 -13.47
N ILE A 218 -12.73 -19.80 -12.72
CA ILE A 218 -12.34 -21.10 -13.28
C ILE A 218 -13.48 -21.69 -14.12
N PHE A 219 -14.68 -21.73 -13.57
CA PHE A 219 -15.84 -22.31 -14.28
C PHE A 219 -16.31 -21.46 -15.48
N THR A 220 -16.19 -20.16 -15.43
CA THR A 220 -16.71 -19.27 -16.49
C THR A 220 -15.68 -18.90 -17.54
N LYS A 221 -14.39 -18.79 -17.19
CA LYS A 221 -13.29 -18.32 -18.07
C LYS A 221 -12.25 -19.41 -18.37
N GLY A 222 -12.29 -20.54 -17.65
CA GLY A 222 -11.46 -21.70 -17.94
C GLY A 222 -9.96 -21.40 -18.07
N GLY A 223 -9.40 -21.73 -19.24
CA GLY A 223 -7.97 -21.60 -19.52
C GLY A 223 -7.42 -20.18 -19.37
N LEU A 224 -8.21 -19.15 -19.72
CA LEU A 224 -7.79 -17.74 -19.58
C LEU A 224 -7.49 -17.40 -18.12
N PHE A 225 -8.35 -17.83 -17.18
CA PHE A 225 -8.10 -17.60 -15.76
C PHE A 225 -6.87 -18.35 -15.27
N TRP A 226 -6.67 -19.62 -15.69
CA TRP A 226 -5.53 -20.43 -15.29
C TRP A 226 -4.21 -19.82 -15.77
N GLU A 227 -4.16 -19.29 -16.98
CA GLU A 227 -2.97 -18.61 -17.50
C GLU A 227 -2.59 -17.40 -16.67
N VAL A 228 -3.58 -16.55 -16.35
CA VAL A 228 -3.37 -15.35 -15.50
C VAL A 228 -2.98 -15.77 -14.09
N PHE A 229 -3.67 -16.75 -13.50
CA PHE A 229 -3.38 -17.26 -12.16
C PHE A 229 -1.97 -17.84 -12.05
N TYR A 230 -1.55 -18.63 -13.04
CA TYR A 230 -0.21 -19.19 -13.11
C TYR A 230 0.85 -18.08 -13.16
N LYS A 231 0.70 -17.11 -14.06
CA LYS A 231 1.63 -15.96 -14.20
C LYS A 231 1.73 -15.12 -12.95
N GLU A 232 0.57 -14.83 -12.31
CA GLU A 232 0.50 -13.93 -11.15
C GLU A 232 0.90 -14.58 -9.82
N ASN A 233 0.77 -15.89 -9.67
CA ASN A 233 0.99 -16.57 -8.40
C ASN A 233 2.10 -17.64 -8.48
N LEU A 234 1.99 -18.64 -9.36
CA LEU A 234 2.90 -19.78 -9.37
C LEU A 234 4.26 -19.44 -9.98
N ARG A 235 4.28 -18.77 -11.12
CA ARG A 235 5.53 -18.40 -11.79
C ARG A 235 6.45 -17.58 -10.88
N ARG A 236 5.91 -16.73 -10.04
CA ARG A 236 6.66 -15.88 -9.11
C ARG A 236 7.42 -16.67 -8.04
N VAL A 237 6.96 -17.87 -7.71
CA VAL A 237 7.63 -18.73 -6.73
C VAL A 237 8.99 -19.18 -7.23
N TYR A 238 9.12 -19.45 -8.53
CA TYR A 238 10.32 -20.07 -9.13
C TYR A 238 11.17 -19.10 -9.97
N HIS A 239 10.60 -17.98 -10.41
CA HIS A 239 11.29 -17.05 -11.30
C HIS A 239 11.53 -15.71 -10.59
N GLY A 240 12.79 -15.44 -10.29
CA GLY A 240 13.28 -14.20 -9.70
C GLY A 240 14.75 -14.31 -9.40
N SER A 241 15.41 -13.16 -9.26
CA SER A 241 16.86 -13.07 -9.02
C SER A 241 17.20 -12.42 -7.67
N GLU A 242 16.18 -12.08 -6.87
CA GLU A 242 16.41 -11.35 -5.63
C GLU A 242 16.97 -12.24 -4.52
N PRO A 243 18.00 -11.79 -3.79
CA PRO A 243 18.65 -12.59 -2.75
C PRO A 243 17.71 -12.89 -1.56
N ILE A 244 18.00 -13.97 -0.81
CA ILE A 244 17.18 -14.40 0.33
C ILE A 244 17.04 -13.31 1.41
N TYR A 245 18.05 -12.47 1.59
CA TYR A 245 18.09 -11.38 2.57
C TYR A 245 17.41 -10.08 2.07
N PHE A 246 16.83 -10.07 0.86
CA PHE A 246 16.21 -8.89 0.24
C PHE A 246 15.29 -8.13 1.18
N TYR A 247 14.35 -8.81 1.85
CA TYR A 247 13.38 -8.15 2.72
C TYR A 247 14.01 -7.56 4.00
N LEU A 248 15.07 -8.19 4.54
CA LEU A 248 15.78 -7.62 5.68
C LEU A 248 16.58 -6.37 5.28
N ALA A 249 17.13 -6.36 4.06
CA ALA A 249 17.78 -5.17 3.52
C ALA A 249 16.77 -4.05 3.20
N ASP A 250 15.64 -4.38 2.57
CA ASP A 250 14.56 -3.44 2.25
C ASP A 250 13.96 -2.79 3.52
N LEU A 251 13.92 -3.52 4.62
CA LEU A 251 13.37 -3.04 5.89
C LEU A 251 14.03 -1.73 6.38
N ASN A 252 15.31 -1.52 6.03
CA ASN A 252 16.02 -0.27 6.38
C ASN A 252 15.34 0.97 5.78
N VAL A 253 14.69 0.84 4.63
CA VAL A 253 13.98 1.93 3.96
C VAL A 253 12.48 1.86 4.23
N SER A 254 11.90 0.67 4.11
CA SER A 254 10.45 0.47 4.16
C SER A 254 9.84 0.76 5.53
N PHE A 255 10.57 0.51 6.63
CA PHE A 255 10.14 0.77 8.00
C PHE A 255 10.72 2.06 8.63
N LEU A 256 11.36 2.95 7.82
CA LEU A 256 11.76 4.27 8.32
C LEU A 256 10.56 5.01 8.91
N PRO A 257 10.72 5.80 9.99
CA PRO A 257 11.96 6.10 10.70
C PRO A 257 12.34 5.08 11.80
N TYR A 258 11.59 4.00 11.92
CA TYR A 258 11.73 3.03 13.01
C TYR A 258 12.68 1.87 12.71
N SER A 259 13.18 1.73 11.48
CA SER A 259 14.04 0.61 11.07
C SER A 259 15.30 0.46 11.93
N LEU A 260 16.01 1.56 12.21
CA LEU A 260 17.20 1.55 13.06
C LEU A 260 16.91 1.14 14.51
N ILE A 261 15.66 1.32 14.97
CA ILE A 261 15.23 0.93 16.32
C ILE A 261 14.74 -0.52 16.32
N PHE A 262 14.12 -0.96 15.21
CA PHE A 262 13.55 -2.30 15.10
C PHE A 262 14.60 -3.42 15.21
N PHE A 263 15.75 -3.30 14.55
CA PHE A 263 16.77 -4.35 14.63
C PHE A 263 17.30 -4.59 16.07
N PRO A 264 17.66 -3.56 16.85
CA PRO A 264 17.93 -3.74 18.27
C PRO A 264 16.73 -4.24 19.07
N ALA A 265 15.51 -3.82 18.73
CA ALA A 265 14.29 -4.30 19.38
C ALA A 265 14.07 -5.80 19.13
N LEU A 266 14.32 -6.27 17.91
CA LEU A 266 14.28 -7.69 17.58
C LEU A 266 15.30 -8.49 18.38
N LEU A 267 16.55 -8.01 18.42
CA LEU A 267 17.60 -8.64 19.23
C LEU A 267 17.24 -8.67 20.72
N TRP A 268 16.70 -7.57 21.25
CA TRP A 268 16.25 -7.47 22.63
C TRP A 268 15.15 -8.49 22.97
N VAL A 269 14.15 -8.67 22.11
CA VAL A 269 13.08 -9.67 22.31
C VAL A 269 13.67 -11.10 22.31
N LEU A 270 14.62 -11.38 21.40
CA LEU A 270 15.28 -12.69 21.30
C LEU A 270 16.14 -12.99 22.53
N ILE A 271 16.89 -12.02 23.06
CA ILE A 271 17.74 -12.20 24.27
C ILE A 271 16.88 -12.39 25.52
N LYS A 272 15.84 -11.55 25.68
CA LYS A 272 15.02 -11.55 26.89
C LYS A 272 13.98 -12.68 26.91
N LEU A 273 13.73 -13.34 25.76
CA LEU A 273 12.75 -14.43 25.60
C LEU A 273 11.39 -14.14 26.27
N LYS A 274 10.95 -12.89 26.20
CA LYS A 274 9.70 -12.44 26.83
C LYS A 274 8.48 -13.10 26.18
N ARG A 275 7.77 -13.90 26.97
CA ARG A 275 6.63 -14.71 26.51
C ARG A 275 5.51 -13.87 25.85
N GLU A 276 5.31 -12.65 26.32
CA GLU A 276 4.29 -11.71 25.80
C GLU A 276 4.55 -11.27 24.34
N TYR A 277 5.83 -11.29 23.89
CA TYR A 277 6.19 -10.93 22.51
C TYR A 277 6.40 -12.14 21.60
N ALA A 278 6.15 -13.35 22.08
CA ALA A 278 6.28 -14.56 21.27
C ALA A 278 5.33 -14.53 20.06
N PHE A 279 4.10 -14.00 20.21
CA PHE A 279 3.15 -13.93 19.12
C PHE A 279 3.57 -12.94 18.00
N PRO A 280 3.92 -11.68 18.27
CA PRO A 280 4.49 -10.80 17.26
C PRO A 280 5.78 -11.32 16.62
N LEU A 281 6.64 -11.99 17.40
CA LEU A 281 7.86 -12.56 16.87
C LEU A 281 7.59 -13.70 15.87
N VAL A 282 6.68 -14.61 16.19
CA VAL A 282 6.24 -15.69 15.27
C VAL A 282 5.60 -15.11 14.03
N TRP A 283 4.74 -14.11 14.17
CA TRP A 283 4.10 -13.42 13.05
C TRP A 283 5.13 -12.81 12.10
N PHE A 284 6.08 -12.03 12.63
CA PHE A 284 7.19 -11.48 11.85
C PHE A 284 8.02 -12.58 11.17
N ALA A 285 8.49 -13.55 11.95
CA ALA A 285 9.40 -14.58 11.46
C ALA A 285 8.76 -15.46 10.37
N PHE A 286 7.48 -15.82 10.53
CA PHE A 286 6.76 -16.62 9.55
C PHE A 286 6.58 -15.89 8.22
N ILE A 287 6.09 -14.64 8.23
CA ILE A 287 5.83 -13.90 7.00
C ILE A 287 7.14 -13.56 6.28
N TYR A 288 8.13 -13.04 7.00
CA TYR A 288 9.44 -12.74 6.40
C TYR A 288 10.14 -14.00 5.89
N GLY A 289 10.12 -15.08 6.66
CA GLY A 289 10.67 -16.37 6.26
C GLY A 289 10.01 -16.92 5.00
N LEU A 290 8.66 -16.97 4.98
CA LEU A 290 7.90 -17.48 3.85
C LEU A 290 8.22 -16.70 2.55
N PHE A 291 8.13 -15.36 2.58
CA PHE A 291 8.39 -14.57 1.39
C PHE A 291 9.87 -14.52 0.99
N SER A 292 10.80 -14.71 1.92
CA SER A 292 12.23 -14.81 1.61
C SER A 292 12.58 -16.06 0.80
N LEU A 293 11.78 -17.13 0.91
CA LEU A 293 11.93 -18.36 0.13
C LEU A 293 11.37 -18.25 -1.30
N ILE A 294 10.49 -17.27 -1.57
CA ILE A 294 9.92 -17.03 -2.90
C ILE A 294 10.95 -16.30 -3.76
N ALA A 295 11.15 -16.75 -5.01
CA ALA A 295 12.17 -16.21 -5.90
C ALA A 295 11.93 -14.75 -6.28
N GLN A 296 10.71 -14.39 -6.72
CA GLN A 296 10.36 -13.02 -7.06
C GLN A 296 9.94 -12.24 -5.82
N LYS A 297 10.73 -11.25 -5.44
CA LYS A 297 10.49 -10.41 -4.26
C LYS A 297 10.03 -9.01 -4.64
N ILE A 298 8.99 -8.53 -3.96
CA ILE A 298 8.48 -7.17 -4.08
C ILE A 298 8.34 -6.61 -2.66
N PRO A 299 8.88 -5.43 -2.35
CA PRO A 299 8.91 -4.88 -0.97
C PRO A 299 7.59 -4.96 -0.21
N VAL A 300 6.47 -4.72 -0.88
CA VAL A 300 5.14 -4.70 -0.26
C VAL A 300 4.60 -6.08 0.16
N TYR A 301 5.22 -7.20 -0.25
CA TYR A 301 4.70 -8.54 0.09
C TYR A 301 4.80 -8.86 1.58
N VAL A 302 5.79 -8.30 2.27
CA VAL A 302 5.98 -8.48 3.72
C VAL A 302 5.22 -7.46 4.57
N MET A 303 4.48 -6.53 3.95
CA MET A 303 3.71 -5.50 4.67
C MET A 303 2.70 -6.08 5.69
N PRO A 304 2.08 -7.26 5.49
CA PRO A 304 1.25 -7.89 6.51
C PRO A 304 1.97 -8.23 7.83
N ALA A 305 3.31 -8.18 7.87
CA ALA A 305 4.08 -8.32 9.11
C ALA A 305 4.38 -6.99 9.81
N PHE A 306 4.14 -5.84 9.16
CA PHE A 306 4.47 -4.52 9.74
C PHE A 306 3.79 -4.24 11.08
N PRO A 307 2.53 -4.67 11.34
CA PRO A 307 1.96 -4.59 12.68
C PRO A 307 2.82 -5.29 13.75
N ALA A 308 3.40 -6.46 13.43
CA ALA A 308 4.29 -7.17 14.35
C ALA A 308 5.59 -6.39 14.60
N LEU A 309 6.16 -5.74 13.56
CA LEU A 309 7.33 -4.87 13.70
C LEU A 309 7.02 -3.70 14.66
N ALA A 310 5.87 -3.07 14.49
CA ALA A 310 5.42 -1.96 15.34
C ALA A 310 5.22 -2.39 16.80
N LEU A 311 4.65 -3.58 17.03
CA LEU A 311 4.49 -4.15 18.37
C LEU A 311 5.85 -4.38 19.06
N ILE A 312 6.82 -4.99 18.36
CA ILE A 312 8.16 -5.27 18.87
C ILE A 312 8.91 -3.95 19.15
N THR A 313 8.85 -2.99 18.21
CA THR A 313 9.52 -1.69 18.33
C THR A 313 8.99 -0.89 19.50
N SER A 314 7.67 -0.81 19.67
CA SER A 314 7.04 -0.07 20.78
C SER A 314 7.39 -0.68 22.14
N ALA A 315 7.43 -2.01 22.22
CA ALA A 315 7.81 -2.73 23.42
C ALA A 315 9.25 -2.40 23.86
N PHE A 316 10.18 -2.40 22.92
CA PHE A 316 11.56 -2.04 23.17
C PHE A 316 11.70 -0.58 23.59
N LEU A 317 11.04 0.36 22.89
CA LEU A 317 11.10 1.79 23.23
C LEU A 317 10.61 2.07 24.66
N LEU A 318 9.63 1.31 25.14
CA LEU A 318 9.04 1.47 26.48
C LEU A 318 9.72 0.65 27.57
N SER A 319 10.58 -0.31 27.21
CA SER A 319 11.36 -1.07 28.22
C SER A 319 12.33 -0.14 28.97
N GLU A 320 12.79 -0.57 30.11
CA GLU A 320 13.86 0.11 30.86
C GLU A 320 15.26 -0.31 30.38
N ASP A 321 15.33 -1.39 29.59
CA ASP A 321 16.58 -1.91 29.06
C ASP A 321 17.20 -0.97 28.01
N TRP A 322 18.51 -0.92 27.98
CA TRP A 322 19.33 -0.21 26.97
C TRP A 322 18.97 1.27 26.77
N GLU A 323 18.60 1.99 27.84
CA GLU A 323 18.06 3.34 27.72
C GLU A 323 19.01 4.33 27.03
N ARG A 324 20.31 4.28 27.35
CA ARG A 324 21.33 5.13 26.72
C ARG A 324 21.41 4.86 25.22
N PHE A 325 21.35 3.60 24.85
CA PHE A 325 21.41 3.19 23.44
C PHE A 325 20.17 3.62 22.67
N LYS A 326 18.98 3.51 23.25
CA LYS A 326 17.73 4.01 22.65
C LYS A 326 17.74 5.53 22.46
N LYS A 327 18.27 6.28 23.43
CA LYS A 327 18.49 7.73 23.30
C LYS A 327 19.43 8.03 22.13
N PHE A 328 20.55 7.33 22.05
CA PHE A 328 21.50 7.47 20.94
C PHE A 328 20.84 7.17 19.59
N LEU A 329 20.10 6.06 19.46
CA LEU A 329 19.40 5.72 18.21
C LEU A 329 18.35 6.77 17.81
N SER A 330 17.56 7.25 18.77
CA SER A 330 16.55 8.28 18.49
C SER A 330 17.18 9.60 18.05
N PHE A 331 18.34 9.95 18.59
CA PHE A 331 19.13 11.11 18.15
C PHE A 331 19.66 10.91 16.71
N VAL A 332 20.27 9.74 16.44
CA VAL A 332 20.81 9.40 15.12
C VAL A 332 19.71 9.43 14.06
N VAL A 333 18.54 8.86 14.32
CA VAL A 333 17.39 8.90 13.42
C VAL A 333 16.98 10.34 13.13
N SER A 334 16.89 11.19 14.16
CA SER A 334 16.54 12.61 14.01
C SER A 334 17.56 13.35 13.16
N LEU A 335 18.85 13.11 13.40
CA LEU A 335 19.94 13.75 12.64
C LEU A 335 19.95 13.30 11.16
N LEU A 336 19.86 11.99 10.90
CA LEU A 336 19.88 11.46 9.53
C LEU A 336 18.70 11.99 8.71
N VAL A 337 17.50 12.08 9.30
CA VAL A 337 16.34 12.63 8.59
C VAL A 337 16.44 14.14 8.45
N ALA A 338 16.97 14.88 9.42
CA ALA A 338 17.23 16.29 9.25
C ALA A 338 18.17 16.55 8.06
N LEU A 339 19.26 15.78 7.94
CA LEU A 339 20.17 15.83 6.79
C LEU A 339 19.48 15.44 5.48
N ALA A 340 18.61 14.41 5.49
CA ALA A 340 17.86 14.00 4.31
C ALA A 340 16.83 15.05 3.87
N VAL A 341 16.17 15.74 4.81
CA VAL A 341 15.25 16.86 4.51
C VAL A 341 16.02 18.04 3.94
N LEU A 342 17.16 18.41 4.55
CA LEU A 342 18.03 19.46 4.01
C LEU A 342 18.48 19.13 2.58
N PHE A 343 18.95 17.90 2.36
CA PHE A 343 19.31 17.44 1.02
C PHE A 343 18.12 17.51 0.06
N ALA A 344 16.92 17.06 0.47
CA ALA A 344 15.73 17.10 -0.38
C ALA A 344 15.33 18.54 -0.75
N VAL A 345 15.39 19.50 0.21
CA VAL A 345 15.09 20.91 -0.04
C VAL A 345 16.05 21.49 -1.07
N LEU A 346 17.36 21.25 -0.92
CA LEU A 346 18.38 21.73 -1.83
C LEU A 346 18.29 21.02 -3.20
N PHE A 347 18.17 19.70 -3.17
CA PHE A 347 18.20 18.89 -4.39
C PHE A 347 16.95 19.08 -5.27
N PHE A 348 15.76 19.20 -4.68
CA PHE A 348 14.50 19.39 -5.40
C PHE A 348 14.11 20.88 -5.50
N SER A 349 14.93 21.81 -5.02
CA SER A 349 14.66 23.26 -5.00
C SER A 349 13.31 23.59 -4.33
N LEU A 350 13.03 22.93 -3.21
CA LEU A 350 11.79 23.12 -2.46
C LEU A 350 11.83 24.42 -1.66
N ASN A 351 10.66 24.89 -1.20
CA ASN A 351 10.57 26.07 -0.36
C ASN A 351 11.44 25.94 0.91
N PRO A 352 12.43 26.81 1.15
CA PRO A 352 13.33 26.72 2.31
C PRO A 352 12.63 26.89 3.67
N LEU A 353 11.41 27.42 3.71
CA LEU A 353 10.61 27.47 4.95
C LEU A 353 10.38 26.08 5.59
N ILE A 354 10.48 25.01 4.82
CA ILE A 354 10.41 23.63 5.34
C ILE A 354 11.52 23.38 6.37
N LEU A 355 12.69 24.02 6.24
CA LEU A 355 13.81 23.87 7.16
C LEU A 355 13.48 24.35 8.59
N THR A 356 12.49 25.24 8.73
CA THR A 356 12.03 25.70 10.07
C THR A 356 11.40 24.59 10.91
N LEU A 357 11.02 23.46 10.27
CA LEU A 357 10.46 22.29 10.96
C LEU A 357 11.55 21.35 11.51
N LEU A 358 12.81 21.48 11.06
CA LEU A 358 13.91 20.59 11.46
C LEU A 358 14.22 20.55 12.97
N PRO A 359 14.05 21.65 13.76
CA PRO A 359 14.23 21.57 15.19
C PRO A 359 13.22 20.73 15.95
N LEU A 360 12.02 20.47 15.38
CA LEU A 360 10.93 19.79 16.10
C LEU A 360 11.27 18.39 16.66
N PRO A 361 11.95 17.49 15.92
CA PRO A 361 12.36 16.20 16.46
C PRO A 361 13.32 16.33 17.65
N PHE A 362 14.24 17.30 17.61
CA PHE A 362 15.19 17.55 18.68
C PHE A 362 14.54 18.15 19.91
N LEU A 363 13.59 19.07 19.73
CA LEU A 363 12.80 19.62 20.85
C LEU A 363 11.96 18.52 21.53
N LEU A 364 11.36 17.60 20.76
CA LEU A 364 10.68 16.45 21.34
C LEU A 364 11.66 15.46 21.96
N PHE A 365 12.84 15.26 21.38
CA PHE A 365 13.88 14.44 21.96
C PHE A 365 14.29 14.91 23.36
N LEU A 366 14.42 16.22 23.58
CA LEU A 366 14.74 16.77 24.89
C LEU A 366 13.63 16.52 25.93
N ARG A 367 12.38 16.43 25.50
CA ARG A 367 11.24 16.18 26.38
C ARG A 367 10.98 14.68 26.63
N ASP A 368 10.93 13.88 25.58
CA ASP A 368 10.84 12.42 25.60
C ASP A 368 11.43 11.86 24.30
N TYR A 369 12.65 11.36 24.37
CA TYR A 369 13.39 10.82 23.22
C TYR A 369 12.62 9.74 22.45
N ARG A 370 11.68 9.04 23.10
CA ARG A 370 10.86 7.97 22.49
C ARG A 370 9.89 8.53 21.45
N LEU A 371 9.55 9.80 21.50
CA LEU A 371 8.66 10.47 20.56
C LEU A 371 9.40 11.10 19.36
N ALA A 372 10.72 11.26 19.45
CA ALA A 372 11.51 11.83 18.36
C ALA A 372 11.34 11.07 17.04
N PRO A 373 11.35 9.72 16.97
CA PRO A 373 11.11 8.99 15.73
C PRO A 373 9.69 9.24 15.15
N ALA A 374 8.68 9.42 15.99
CA ALA A 374 7.34 9.77 15.52
C ALA A 374 7.30 11.16 14.86
N MET A 375 7.95 12.15 15.46
CA MET A 375 8.05 13.48 14.85
C MET A 375 8.82 13.45 13.54
N VAL A 376 9.89 12.67 13.48
CA VAL A 376 10.63 12.40 12.25
C VAL A 376 9.72 11.83 11.16
N GLY A 377 8.89 10.83 11.51
CA GLY A 377 7.90 10.27 10.57
C GLY A 377 6.89 11.31 10.09
N ILE A 378 6.38 12.16 11.01
CA ILE A 378 5.49 13.27 10.64
C ILE A 378 6.19 14.23 9.67
N LEU A 379 7.45 14.59 9.90
CA LEU A 379 8.21 15.45 8.97
C LEU A 379 8.38 14.83 7.59
N ILE A 380 8.68 13.53 7.52
CA ILE A 380 8.76 12.80 6.23
C ILE A 380 7.42 12.88 5.50
N VAL A 381 6.31 12.62 6.20
CA VAL A 381 4.96 12.67 5.63
C VAL A 381 4.61 14.08 5.14
N VAL A 382 4.88 15.09 5.96
CA VAL A 382 4.63 16.50 5.60
C VAL A 382 5.46 16.90 4.40
N LEU A 383 6.77 16.60 4.38
CA LEU A 383 7.64 16.87 3.25
C LEU A 383 7.13 16.20 1.96
N LEU A 384 6.77 14.93 2.03
CA LEU A 384 6.26 14.20 0.87
C LEU A 384 4.93 14.80 0.36
N LYS A 385 3.94 14.97 1.22
CA LYS A 385 2.57 15.36 0.82
C LYS A 385 2.43 16.83 0.45
N PHE A 386 3.17 17.72 1.10
CA PHE A 386 2.93 19.15 1.00
C PHE A 386 4.04 19.93 0.27
N ALA A 387 5.17 19.27 -0.03
CA ALA A 387 6.26 19.90 -0.75
C ALA A 387 6.73 19.10 -1.97
N LEU A 388 7.16 17.85 -1.77
CA LEU A 388 7.82 17.09 -2.82
C LEU A 388 6.84 16.59 -3.89
N LEU A 389 5.74 15.96 -3.50
CA LEU A 389 4.75 15.46 -4.47
C LEU A 389 4.05 16.60 -5.22
N PRO A 390 3.64 17.73 -4.61
CA PRO A 390 3.09 18.87 -5.36
C PRO A 390 4.05 19.41 -6.41
N SER A 391 5.36 19.54 -6.12
CA SER A 391 6.35 20.02 -7.09
C SER A 391 6.53 19.11 -8.31
N LEU A 392 6.16 17.84 -8.19
CA LEU A 392 6.20 16.86 -9.29
C LEU A 392 4.86 16.75 -10.03
N GLU A 393 3.75 17.07 -9.36
CA GLU A 393 2.42 16.98 -9.95
C GLU A 393 2.25 17.89 -11.15
N GLU A 394 2.85 19.09 -11.13
CA GLU A 394 2.87 20.03 -12.24
C GLU A 394 3.46 19.43 -13.54
N LYS A 395 4.29 18.39 -13.41
CA LYS A 395 4.90 17.67 -14.54
C LYS A 395 4.06 16.51 -15.05
N ARG A 396 3.00 16.13 -14.33
CA ARG A 396 2.11 15.01 -14.64
C ARG A 396 0.83 15.56 -15.27
N LYS A 397 0.75 15.58 -16.60
CA LYS A 397 -0.35 16.24 -17.33
C LYS A 397 -1.34 15.29 -17.99
N VAL A 398 -1.38 14.00 -17.58
CA VAL A 398 -2.29 13.03 -18.19
C VAL A 398 -3.77 13.35 -17.90
N ARG A 399 -4.08 13.94 -16.73
CA ARG A 399 -5.42 14.46 -16.42
C ARG A 399 -5.85 15.53 -17.43
N GLU A 400 -4.97 16.51 -17.69
CA GLU A 400 -5.23 17.58 -18.65
C GLU A 400 -5.48 17.03 -20.06
N VAL A 401 -4.74 15.98 -20.48
CA VAL A 401 -4.97 15.30 -21.76
C VAL A 401 -6.35 14.67 -21.80
N GLY A 402 -6.74 13.94 -20.73
CA GLY A 402 -8.07 13.32 -20.65
C GLY A 402 -9.20 14.35 -20.69
N GLU A 403 -9.06 15.47 -19.97
CA GLU A 403 -10.00 16.58 -20.00
C GLU A 403 -10.10 17.23 -21.40
N PHE A 404 -8.94 17.40 -22.06
CA PHE A 404 -8.91 17.94 -23.41
C PHE A 404 -9.57 17.02 -24.44
N ILE A 405 -9.41 15.69 -24.31
CA ILE A 405 -10.14 14.71 -25.13
C ILE A 405 -11.66 14.85 -24.94
N LYS A 406 -12.13 14.99 -23.70
CA LYS A 406 -13.55 15.21 -23.41
C LYS A 406 -14.07 16.53 -24.00
N MET A 407 -13.25 17.58 -24.04
CA MET A 407 -13.61 18.84 -24.69
C MET A 407 -13.71 18.71 -26.22
N LEU A 408 -12.77 17.99 -26.86
CA LEU A 408 -12.78 17.77 -28.30
C LEU A 408 -13.93 16.89 -28.79
N ASP A 409 -14.38 15.95 -27.97
CA ASP A 409 -15.48 15.05 -28.27
C ASP A 409 -16.39 14.87 -27.04
N ALA A 410 -17.18 15.90 -26.74
CA ALA A 410 -18.06 15.95 -25.58
C ALA A 410 -19.16 14.85 -25.61
N LYS A 411 -19.54 14.36 -26.79
CA LYS A 411 -20.52 13.27 -26.94
C LYS A 411 -19.93 11.88 -26.80
N ALA A 412 -18.59 11.78 -26.60
CA ALA A 412 -17.85 10.52 -26.54
C ALA A 412 -18.12 9.56 -27.73
N SER A 413 -18.39 10.14 -28.92
CA SER A 413 -18.80 9.41 -30.10
C SER A 413 -17.64 8.87 -30.94
N LYS A 414 -16.46 9.44 -30.77
CA LYS A 414 -15.26 9.11 -31.56
C LYS A 414 -14.37 8.12 -30.84
N PRO A 415 -13.76 7.12 -31.54
CA PRO A 415 -12.73 6.30 -30.95
C PRO A 415 -11.51 7.16 -30.59
N VAL A 416 -10.80 6.78 -29.52
CA VAL A 416 -9.59 7.46 -29.07
C VAL A 416 -8.41 6.51 -29.20
N TYR A 417 -7.39 6.94 -29.91
CA TYR A 417 -6.14 6.20 -30.10
C TYR A 417 -5.00 6.85 -29.34
N GLU A 418 -4.06 6.03 -28.86
CA GLU A 418 -2.80 6.51 -28.33
C GLU A 418 -1.64 5.82 -29.08
N VAL A 419 -0.78 6.64 -29.71
CA VAL A 419 0.31 6.18 -30.61
C VAL A 419 1.67 6.53 -30.03
N GLY A 420 2.58 5.56 -30.03
CA GLY A 420 3.97 5.72 -29.61
C GLY A 420 4.25 5.62 -28.11
N HIS A 421 3.23 5.63 -27.28
CA HIS A 421 3.30 5.34 -25.85
C HIS A 421 1.88 5.11 -25.30
N PHE A 422 1.75 4.37 -24.18
CA PHE A 422 0.46 4.16 -23.52
C PHE A 422 0.48 4.65 -22.07
N HIS A 423 -0.31 5.68 -21.79
CA HIS A 423 -0.47 6.23 -20.45
C HIS A 423 -1.61 5.50 -19.72
N HIS A 424 -1.28 4.59 -18.81
CA HIS A 424 -2.25 3.74 -18.12
C HIS A 424 -3.36 4.48 -17.36
N SER A 425 -3.16 5.74 -16.96
CA SER A 425 -4.20 6.55 -16.32
C SER A 425 -5.13 7.28 -17.31
N LEU A 426 -4.78 7.33 -18.60
CA LEU A 426 -5.59 8.03 -19.61
C LEU A 426 -7.01 7.46 -19.78
N PRO A 427 -7.25 6.13 -19.77
CA PRO A 427 -8.61 5.57 -19.83
C PRO A 427 -9.53 6.07 -18.71
N PHE A 428 -8.97 6.30 -17.51
CA PHE A 428 -9.72 6.84 -16.38
C PHE A 428 -10.11 8.30 -16.61
N TYR A 429 -9.15 9.17 -17.02
CA TYR A 429 -9.39 10.60 -17.22
C TYR A 429 -10.21 10.93 -18.45
N ALA A 430 -9.99 10.19 -19.55
CA ALA A 430 -10.80 10.32 -20.76
C ALA A 430 -12.18 9.67 -20.64
N GLU A 431 -12.42 8.87 -19.60
CA GLU A 431 -13.67 8.14 -19.30
C GLU A 431 -14.11 7.18 -20.42
N ARG A 432 -13.16 6.71 -21.22
CA ARG A 432 -13.44 5.82 -22.37
C ARG A 432 -12.29 4.84 -22.63
N ARG A 433 -12.53 3.93 -23.55
CA ARG A 433 -11.51 3.01 -24.03
C ARG A 433 -10.46 3.78 -24.86
N ILE A 434 -9.18 3.51 -24.61
CA ILE A 434 -8.07 4.02 -25.43
C ILE A 434 -7.54 2.86 -26.25
N ILE A 435 -7.56 3.00 -27.56
CA ILE A 435 -7.08 2.00 -28.50
C ILE A 435 -5.57 2.19 -28.65
N ARG A 436 -4.82 1.12 -28.50
CA ARG A 436 -3.38 1.09 -28.60
C ARG A 436 -2.96 0.06 -29.66
N ASP A 437 -1.72 0.12 -30.09
CA ASP A 437 -1.11 -0.88 -31.01
C ASP A 437 -1.86 -1.07 -32.35
N SER A 438 -2.62 -0.03 -32.77
CA SER A 438 -3.42 -0.03 -34.01
C SER A 438 -3.26 1.30 -34.71
N GLN A 439 -3.40 1.30 -36.04
CA GLN A 439 -3.42 2.53 -36.81
C GLN A 439 -4.73 3.30 -36.55
N PRO A 440 -4.66 4.63 -36.30
CA PRO A 440 -5.83 5.45 -36.11
C PRO A 440 -6.75 5.47 -37.35
N GLU A 441 -8.05 5.48 -37.11
CA GLU A 441 -9.07 5.64 -38.15
C GLU A 441 -9.43 7.11 -38.33
N ARG A 442 -9.80 7.53 -39.56
CA ARG A 442 -10.31 8.88 -39.82
C ARG A 442 -11.57 9.12 -39.02
N GLY A 443 -11.74 10.31 -38.47
CA GLY A 443 -12.85 10.66 -37.58
C GLY A 443 -12.58 10.34 -36.11
N SER A 444 -11.36 9.88 -35.75
CA SER A 444 -10.96 9.58 -34.37
C SER A 444 -10.25 10.75 -33.68
N VAL A 445 -10.15 10.68 -32.36
CA VAL A 445 -9.23 11.49 -31.56
C VAL A 445 -7.92 10.72 -31.38
N VAL A 446 -6.81 11.34 -31.72
CA VAL A 446 -5.49 10.70 -31.62
C VAL A 446 -4.61 11.47 -30.65
N VAL A 447 -4.08 10.76 -29.65
CA VAL A 447 -2.99 11.17 -28.78
C VAL A 447 -1.72 10.51 -29.29
N PHE A 448 -0.72 11.27 -29.67
CA PHE A 448 0.47 10.69 -30.29
C PHE A 448 1.75 11.39 -29.80
N ARG A 449 2.79 10.61 -29.66
CA ARG A 449 4.11 11.15 -29.41
C ARG A 449 4.55 11.90 -30.69
N LEU A 450 5.01 13.16 -30.56
CA LEU A 450 5.51 13.90 -31.71
C LEU A 450 6.58 13.08 -32.44
N ASN A 451 6.54 13.06 -33.76
CA ASN A 451 7.33 12.23 -34.66
C ASN A 451 6.94 10.72 -34.74
N SER A 452 5.89 10.26 -34.05
CA SER A 452 5.38 8.89 -34.19
C SER A 452 4.13 8.79 -35.07
N PHE A 453 3.48 9.92 -35.39
CA PHE A 453 2.30 10.02 -36.24
C PHE A 453 2.29 11.39 -36.94
N ASN A 454 2.31 11.37 -38.28
CA ASN A 454 2.46 12.59 -39.09
C ASN A 454 1.19 12.96 -39.89
N ASP A 455 0.15 12.12 -39.81
CA ASP A 455 -1.06 12.28 -40.65
C ASP A 455 -2.07 13.28 -40.06
N CYS A 456 -1.78 13.86 -38.89
CA CYS A 456 -2.63 14.81 -38.23
C CYS A 456 -1.81 15.90 -37.51
N GLU A 457 -2.15 17.17 -37.75
CA GLU A 457 -1.56 18.28 -37.01
C GLU A 457 -2.12 18.36 -35.57
N PRO A 458 -1.28 18.53 -34.54
CA PRO A 458 -1.76 18.62 -33.17
C PRO A 458 -2.54 19.92 -32.93
N VAL A 459 -3.76 19.81 -32.43
CA VAL A 459 -4.55 20.94 -31.94
C VAL A 459 -3.95 21.51 -30.65
N ARG A 460 -3.40 20.64 -29.83
CA ARG A 460 -2.69 21.00 -28.60
C ARG A 460 -1.58 20.00 -28.31
N THR A 461 -0.47 20.50 -27.72
CA THR A 461 0.66 19.68 -27.31
C THR A 461 0.79 19.66 -25.80
N PHE A 462 1.24 18.51 -25.25
CA PHE A 462 1.48 18.28 -23.83
C PHE A 462 2.82 17.60 -23.64
N ARG A 463 3.61 18.07 -22.67
CA ARG A 463 4.83 17.39 -22.26
C ARG A 463 4.50 16.37 -21.17
N LEU A 464 4.63 15.07 -21.47
CA LEU A 464 4.21 13.98 -20.60
C LEU A 464 5.40 13.14 -20.14
N TYR A 465 5.30 12.64 -18.91
CA TYR A 465 6.23 11.68 -18.35
C TYR A 465 5.97 10.26 -18.95
N THR A 466 7.01 9.64 -19.51
CA THR A 466 6.91 8.35 -20.20
C THR A 466 7.44 7.17 -19.37
N GLY A 467 7.91 7.42 -18.15
CA GLY A 467 8.40 6.39 -17.25
C GLY A 467 7.31 5.75 -16.37
N SER A 468 7.69 4.71 -15.63
CA SER A 468 6.79 4.08 -14.66
C SER A 468 6.84 4.81 -13.31
N GLU A 469 5.66 5.09 -12.76
CA GLU A 469 5.49 5.71 -11.44
C GLU A 469 5.38 4.66 -10.31
N SER A 470 5.44 3.38 -10.62
CA SER A 470 5.20 2.27 -9.68
C SER A 470 6.21 2.18 -8.52
N ARG A 471 7.37 2.84 -8.65
CA ARG A 471 8.41 2.92 -7.62
C ARG A 471 8.66 4.38 -7.29
N LEU A 472 8.08 4.86 -6.19
CA LEU A 472 8.13 6.29 -5.79
C LEU A 472 9.54 6.88 -5.85
N PHE A 473 10.54 6.24 -5.24
CA PHE A 473 11.91 6.76 -5.24
C PHE A 473 12.50 6.88 -6.65
N LYS A 474 12.28 5.85 -7.49
CA LYS A 474 12.73 5.90 -8.88
C LYS A 474 12.03 7.02 -9.65
N PHE A 475 10.71 7.15 -9.48
CA PHE A 475 9.94 8.24 -10.08
C PHE A 475 10.47 9.61 -9.66
N LEU A 476 10.73 9.83 -8.37
CA LEU A 476 11.28 11.10 -7.85
C LEU A 476 12.61 11.47 -8.53
N MET A 477 13.50 10.51 -8.73
CA MET A 477 14.79 10.72 -9.38
C MET A 477 14.67 10.89 -10.90
N ASP A 478 13.76 10.17 -11.53
CA ASP A 478 13.57 10.18 -12.98
C ASP A 478 12.74 11.36 -13.48
N ALA A 479 11.82 11.88 -12.68
CA ALA A 479 10.99 13.06 -13.00
C ALA A 479 11.80 14.38 -13.11
N ARG A 480 13.10 14.37 -12.76
CA ARG A 480 14.02 15.50 -12.98
C ARG A 480 14.75 15.42 -14.32
N LYS A 481 14.76 14.27 -14.96
CA LYS A 481 15.54 14.05 -16.19
C LYS A 481 14.66 14.30 -17.41
N ASP A 482 14.99 15.32 -18.21
CA ASP A 482 14.25 15.67 -19.42
C ASP A 482 14.05 14.50 -20.39
N LYS A 483 15.01 13.59 -20.45
CA LYS A 483 14.92 12.38 -21.31
C LYS A 483 13.75 11.45 -20.99
N ASN A 484 13.15 11.56 -19.81
CA ASN A 484 12.01 10.78 -19.39
C ASN A 484 10.66 11.46 -19.71
N PHE A 485 10.72 12.61 -20.39
CA PHE A 485 9.56 13.32 -20.90
C PHE A 485 9.58 13.33 -22.43
N ALA A 486 8.40 13.32 -23.01
CA ALA A 486 8.22 13.50 -24.44
C ALA A 486 7.02 14.42 -24.69
N ASP A 487 7.06 15.09 -25.84
CA ASP A 487 5.97 15.93 -26.29
C ASP A 487 4.94 15.07 -27.05
N PHE A 488 3.68 15.20 -26.66
CA PHE A 488 2.54 14.51 -27.24
C PHE A 488 1.58 15.54 -27.85
N GLY A 489 1.13 15.27 -29.06
CA GLY A 489 0.06 16.01 -29.71
C GLY A 489 -1.28 15.33 -29.49
N VAL A 490 -2.34 16.12 -29.46
CA VAL A 490 -3.73 15.64 -29.52
C VAL A 490 -4.40 16.29 -30.71
N CYS A 491 -5.00 15.48 -31.58
CA CYS A 491 -5.69 15.97 -32.79
C CYS A 491 -7.01 15.24 -33.04
N LEU A 492 -7.82 15.77 -33.96
CA LEU A 492 -8.95 15.10 -34.64
C LEU A 492 -8.47 14.65 -36.01
N TYR A 493 -8.35 13.35 -36.20
CA TYR A 493 -7.84 12.73 -37.44
C TYR A 493 -8.92 12.41 -38.43
#